data_0afd04c3aecddb5e61c90419084e491c
#
_entry.id   0afd04c3aecddb5e61c90419084e491c
#
_cell.length_a   1.000
_cell.length_b   1.000
_cell.length_c   1.000
_cell.angle_alpha   90.00
_cell.angle_beta   90.00
_cell.angle_gamma   90.00
#
_symmetry.space_group_name_H-M   'P 1'
#
loop_
_entity.id
_entity.type
_entity.pdbx_description
1 polymer ?
#
loop_
_entity_poly.entity_id
_entity_poly.type
_entity_poly.pdbx_seq_one_letter_code
_entity_poly.pdbx_strand_id
1 'polypeptide(L)'
;MAKPKRVTAKETREKVTSSEALLVCAYVEDDKFRTMHLEGATSYSEFKKKVATIPKEQEIIFYCDSAQEEEAQRVAEEYHDKGFERVKVLGDGLKAWRKAGYRVEGENS
;
A
#
# COMPACT_ATOMS: atom_id res chain seq x y z
N MET A 1 -20.59 7.22 -0.72
CA MET A 1 -19.59 6.21 -0.40
C MET A 1 -18.37 6.85 0.24
N ALA A 2 -17.87 6.25 1.28
CA ALA A 2 -16.71 6.80 1.99
C ALA A 2 -15.43 6.55 1.18
N LYS A 3 -14.61 7.57 1.05
CA LYS A 3 -13.31 7.40 0.44
C LYS A 3 -12.37 6.70 1.42
N PRO A 4 -11.41 5.90 0.93
CA PRO A 4 -10.43 5.29 1.81
C PRO A 4 -9.69 6.35 2.63
N LYS A 5 -9.44 6.02 3.88
CA LYS A 5 -8.79 6.94 4.79
C LYS A 5 -7.31 7.07 4.44
N ARG A 6 -6.81 8.30 4.51
CA ARG A 6 -5.39 8.58 4.30
C ARG A 6 -4.65 8.39 5.63
N VAL A 7 -3.52 7.68 5.60
CA VAL A 7 -2.71 7.46 6.80
C VAL A 7 -1.30 7.99 6.59
N THR A 8 -0.57 8.21 7.68
CA THR A 8 0.80 8.71 7.62
C THR A 8 1.80 7.57 7.44
N ALA A 9 3.03 7.94 7.04
CA ALA A 9 4.11 6.97 6.93
C ALA A 9 4.40 6.30 8.29
N LYS A 10 4.34 7.08 9.37
CA LYS A 10 4.57 6.55 10.72
C LYS A 10 3.54 5.51 11.10
N GLU A 11 2.26 5.82 10.91
CA GLU A 11 1.18 4.87 11.19
C GLU A 11 1.33 3.60 10.36
N THR A 12 1.65 3.78 9.07
CA THR A 12 1.83 2.67 8.15
C THR A 12 2.95 1.76 8.63
N ARG A 13 4.10 2.35 8.96
CA ARG A 13 5.24 1.55 9.40
C ARG A 13 4.95 0.77 10.67
N GLU A 14 4.29 1.42 11.64
CA GLU A 14 3.96 0.77 12.90
C GLU A 14 3.06 -0.45 12.67
N LYS A 15 2.04 -0.29 11.84
CA LYS A 15 1.09 -1.37 11.58
C LYS A 15 1.67 -2.49 10.74
N VAL A 16 2.52 -2.16 9.78
CA VAL A 16 3.15 -3.17 8.94
C VAL A 16 4.18 -3.96 9.73
N THR A 17 4.97 -3.28 10.57
CA THR A 17 5.97 -3.93 11.40
C THR A 17 5.34 -4.89 12.41
N SER A 18 4.17 -4.53 12.94
CA SER A 18 3.45 -5.38 13.90
C SER A 18 2.56 -6.42 13.24
N SER A 19 2.56 -6.47 11.91
CA SER A 19 1.73 -7.39 11.11
C SER A 19 0.23 -7.13 11.24
N GLU A 20 -0.16 -5.95 11.68
CA GLU A 20 -1.57 -5.57 11.77
C GLU A 20 -2.16 -5.20 10.41
N ALA A 21 -1.33 -4.71 9.49
CA ALA A 21 -1.78 -4.29 8.18
C ALA A 21 -0.87 -4.84 7.09
N LEU A 22 -1.46 -5.05 5.91
CA LEU A 22 -0.70 -5.37 4.71
C LEU A 22 -0.39 -4.06 3.99
N LEU A 23 0.82 -3.93 3.49
CA LEU A 23 1.22 -2.77 2.69
C LEU A 23 1.32 -3.23 1.24
N VAL A 24 0.53 -2.66 0.37
CA VAL A 24 0.43 -3.08 -1.03
C VAL A 24 0.79 -1.93 -1.96
N CYS A 25 1.73 -2.20 -2.85
CA CYS A 25 2.07 -1.26 -3.91
C CYS A 25 0.97 -1.27 -4.96
N ALA A 26 0.42 -0.11 -5.28
CA ALA A 26 -0.67 0.00 -6.24
C ALA A 26 -0.21 0.08 -7.69
N TYR A 27 1.09 0.03 -7.95
CA TYR A 27 1.60 -0.02 -9.32
C TYR A 27 1.18 -1.32 -10.00
N VAL A 28 0.59 -1.19 -11.17
CA VAL A 28 0.22 -2.36 -11.98
C VAL A 28 1.47 -3.03 -12.53
N GLU A 29 2.50 -2.25 -12.81
CA GLU A 29 3.74 -2.73 -13.40
C GLU A 29 4.72 -3.24 -12.35
N ASP A 30 5.07 -4.51 -12.43
CA ASP A 30 6.01 -5.13 -11.48
C ASP A 30 7.40 -4.52 -11.54
N ASP A 31 7.79 -3.95 -12.68
CA ASP A 31 9.11 -3.34 -12.84
C ASP A 31 9.33 -2.20 -11.86
N LYS A 32 8.32 -1.37 -11.64
CA LYS A 32 8.43 -0.27 -10.69
C LYS A 32 8.61 -0.78 -9.27
N PHE A 33 7.88 -1.82 -8.92
CA PHE A 33 8.01 -2.43 -7.60
C PHE A 33 9.42 -3.01 -7.41
N ARG A 34 9.92 -3.72 -8.40
CA ARG A 34 11.25 -4.32 -8.32
C ARG A 34 12.35 -3.27 -8.18
N THR A 35 12.19 -2.16 -8.87
CA THR A 35 13.18 -1.08 -8.84
C THR A 35 13.27 -0.43 -7.47
N MET A 36 12.12 -0.14 -6.87
CA MET A 36 12.08 0.48 -5.56
C MET A 36 10.69 0.29 -4.94
N HIS A 37 10.66 -0.20 -3.72
CA HIS A 37 9.40 -0.34 -2.97
C HIS A 37 9.67 -0.14 -1.48
N LEU A 38 8.62 0.13 -0.73
CA LEU A 38 8.72 0.32 0.71
C LEU A 38 9.03 -1.01 1.39
N GLU A 39 9.83 -0.95 2.45
CA GLU A 39 10.16 -2.14 3.23
C GLU A 39 8.87 -2.79 3.74
N GLY A 40 8.73 -4.08 3.48
CA GLY A 40 7.55 -4.83 3.89
C GLY A 40 6.39 -4.78 2.92
N ALA A 41 6.52 -4.07 1.80
CA ALA A 41 5.44 -3.96 0.83
C ALA A 41 5.32 -5.22 -0.03
N THR A 42 4.09 -5.48 -0.47
CA THR A 42 3.77 -6.56 -1.41
C THR A 42 3.44 -5.91 -2.76
N SER A 43 3.90 -6.52 -3.85
CA SER A 43 3.55 -6.02 -5.17
C SER A 43 2.06 -6.23 -5.45
N TYR A 44 1.51 -5.46 -6.38
CA TYR A 44 0.11 -5.58 -6.74
C TYR A 44 -0.20 -6.96 -7.32
N SER A 45 0.68 -7.51 -8.15
CA SER A 45 0.45 -8.83 -8.73
C SER A 45 0.46 -9.93 -7.68
N GLU A 46 1.35 -9.85 -6.70
CA GLU A 46 1.37 -10.82 -5.61
C GLU A 46 0.11 -10.69 -4.74
N PHE A 47 -0.31 -9.46 -4.48
CA PHE A 47 -1.54 -9.21 -3.74
C PHE A 47 -2.74 -9.83 -4.46
N LYS A 48 -2.85 -9.64 -5.77
CA LYS A 48 -3.96 -10.19 -6.56
C LYS A 48 -4.00 -11.71 -6.52
N LYS A 49 -2.84 -12.36 -6.46
CA LYS A 49 -2.78 -13.81 -6.40
C LYS A 49 -3.35 -14.36 -5.09
N LYS A 50 -3.17 -13.64 -4.00
CA LYS A 50 -3.58 -14.13 -2.68
C LYS A 50 -4.81 -13.42 -2.09
N VAL A 51 -5.38 -12.46 -2.81
CA VAL A 51 -6.48 -11.65 -2.28
C VAL A 51 -7.70 -12.49 -1.88
N ALA A 52 -7.94 -13.59 -2.58
CA ALA A 52 -9.06 -14.47 -2.27
C ALA A 52 -8.94 -15.14 -0.91
N THR A 53 -7.71 -15.24 -0.38
CA THR A 53 -7.47 -15.86 0.93
C THR A 53 -7.37 -14.85 2.05
N ILE A 54 -7.41 -13.55 1.74
CA ILE A 54 -7.28 -12.49 2.74
C ILE A 54 -8.64 -12.23 3.38
N PRO A 55 -8.73 -12.26 4.73
CA PRO A 55 -10.01 -11.93 5.39
C PRO A 55 -10.47 -10.53 5.07
N LYS A 56 -11.76 -10.32 4.97
CA LYS A 56 -12.33 -9.01 4.66
C LYS A 56 -12.07 -7.97 5.75
N GLU A 57 -11.81 -8.39 6.96
CA GLU A 57 -11.47 -7.51 8.09
C GLU A 57 -10.00 -7.13 8.13
N GLN A 58 -9.16 -7.75 7.31
CA GLN A 58 -7.74 -7.43 7.29
C GLN A 58 -7.54 -6.00 6.85
N GLU A 59 -6.76 -5.23 7.61
CA GLU A 59 -6.41 -3.87 7.23
C GLU A 59 -5.40 -3.92 6.08
N ILE A 60 -5.64 -3.12 5.03
CA ILE A 60 -4.78 -3.07 3.85
C ILE A 60 -4.48 -1.61 3.56
N ILE A 61 -3.20 -1.28 3.45
CA ILE A 61 -2.76 0.08 3.12
C ILE A 61 -2.15 0.04 1.72
N PHE A 62 -2.74 0.80 0.81
CA PHE A 62 -2.24 0.91 -0.55
C PHE A 62 -1.38 2.16 -0.67
N TYR A 63 -0.31 2.08 -1.45
CA TYR A 63 0.52 3.24 -1.71
C TYR A 63 0.93 3.27 -3.18
N CYS A 64 1.34 4.45 -3.60
CA CYS A 64 1.90 4.65 -4.92
C CYS A 64 2.95 5.75 -4.81
N ASP A 65 3.49 6.17 -5.95
CA ASP A 65 4.35 7.33 -6.03
C ASP A 65 3.55 8.57 -5.61
N SER A 66 4.21 9.57 -5.01
CA SER A 66 3.54 10.78 -4.55
C SER A 66 2.78 11.51 -5.66
N ALA A 67 3.28 11.44 -6.90
CA ALA A 67 2.62 12.06 -8.04
C ALA A 67 1.40 11.26 -8.50
N GLN A 68 1.22 10.05 -8.02
CA GLN A 68 0.16 9.13 -8.45
C GLN A 68 -0.66 8.61 -7.29
N GLU A 69 -0.80 9.40 -6.24
CA GLU A 69 -1.60 9.00 -5.08
C GLU A 69 -3.03 8.61 -5.49
N GLU A 70 -3.57 9.23 -6.54
CA GLU A 70 -4.91 8.91 -7.03
C GLU A 70 -5.05 7.46 -7.48
N GLU A 71 -3.98 6.86 -7.99
CA GLU A 71 -3.99 5.45 -8.37
C GLU A 71 -4.18 4.57 -7.14
N ALA A 72 -3.48 4.90 -6.04
CA ALA A 72 -3.63 4.16 -4.80
C ALA A 72 -5.05 4.30 -4.25
N GLN A 73 -5.62 5.50 -4.33
CA GLN A 73 -6.99 5.73 -3.87
C GLN A 73 -8.00 4.94 -4.71
N ARG A 74 -7.81 4.91 -6.01
CA ARG A 74 -8.70 4.18 -6.91
C ARG A 74 -8.67 2.68 -6.62
N VAL A 75 -7.47 2.12 -6.41
CA VAL A 75 -7.33 0.71 -6.07
C VAL A 75 -7.97 0.41 -4.72
N ALA A 76 -7.74 1.29 -3.73
CA ALA A 76 -8.32 1.11 -2.40
C ALA A 76 -9.85 1.12 -2.46
N GLU A 77 -10.43 2.04 -3.24
CA GLU A 77 -11.87 2.09 -3.42
C GLU A 77 -12.41 0.83 -4.07
N GLU A 78 -11.69 0.31 -5.07
CA GLU A 78 -12.07 -0.93 -5.74
C GLU A 78 -12.18 -2.08 -4.75
N TYR A 79 -11.20 -2.23 -3.86
CA TYR A 79 -11.22 -3.32 -2.90
C TYR A 79 -12.19 -3.08 -1.76
N HIS A 80 -12.43 -1.82 -1.41
CA HIS A 80 -13.52 -1.50 -0.47
C HIS A 80 -14.86 -1.97 -1.05
N ASP A 81 -15.09 -1.71 -2.31
CA ASP A 81 -16.33 -2.13 -2.99
C ASP A 81 -16.45 -3.66 -3.06
N LYS A 82 -15.34 -4.38 -2.99
CA LYS A 82 -15.32 -5.84 -2.97
C LYS A 82 -15.54 -6.42 -1.58
N GLY A 83 -15.73 -5.57 -0.58
CA GLY A 83 -16.05 -6.02 0.77
C GLY A 83 -14.94 -5.87 1.81
N PHE A 84 -13.76 -5.37 1.42
CA PHE A 84 -12.69 -5.13 2.39
C PHE A 84 -13.00 -3.86 3.16
N GLU A 85 -13.22 -4.01 4.46
CA GLU A 85 -13.73 -2.92 5.29
C GLU A 85 -12.67 -1.94 5.75
N ARG A 86 -11.41 -2.36 5.78
CA ARG A 86 -10.32 -1.58 6.39
C ARG A 86 -9.23 -1.26 5.38
N VAL A 87 -9.62 -0.66 4.26
CA VAL A 87 -8.66 -0.21 3.25
C VAL A 87 -8.27 1.24 3.52
N LYS A 88 -6.99 1.53 3.34
CA LYS A 88 -6.43 2.85 3.58
C LYS A 88 -5.40 3.18 2.52
N VAL A 89 -5.00 4.45 2.46
CA VAL A 89 -4.02 4.93 1.48
C VAL A 89 -2.92 5.66 2.22
N LEU A 90 -1.67 5.35 1.92
CA LEU A 90 -0.53 6.09 2.45
C LEU A 90 -0.43 7.42 1.73
N GLY A 91 -0.65 8.51 2.45
CA GLY A 91 -0.57 9.84 1.88
C GLY A 91 0.85 10.17 1.42
N ASP A 92 0.98 10.76 0.24
CA ASP A 92 2.25 11.08 -0.42
C ASP A 92 3.15 9.86 -0.67
N GLY A 93 2.64 8.66 -0.44
CA GLY A 93 3.26 7.41 -0.84
C GLY A 93 4.75 7.30 -0.56
N LEU A 94 5.51 6.95 -1.60
CA LEU A 94 6.95 6.75 -1.50
C LEU A 94 7.68 7.98 -0.96
N LYS A 95 7.25 9.18 -1.33
CA LYS A 95 7.89 10.42 -0.88
C LYS A 95 7.77 10.57 0.63
N ALA A 96 6.59 10.33 1.19
CA ALA A 96 6.39 10.45 2.63
C ALA A 96 7.23 9.44 3.40
N TRP A 97 7.32 8.22 2.88
CA TRP A 97 8.10 7.16 3.50
C TRP A 97 9.58 7.53 3.57
N ARG A 98 10.12 7.99 2.44
CA ARG A 98 11.53 8.39 2.37
C ARG A 98 11.82 9.62 3.23
N LYS A 99 10.90 10.58 3.24
CA LYS A 99 11.05 11.79 4.05
C LYS A 99 11.08 11.46 5.54
N ALA A 100 10.35 10.43 5.95
CA ALA A 100 10.35 9.97 7.33
C ALA A 100 11.63 9.20 7.71
N GLY A 101 12.48 8.91 6.73
CA GLY A 101 13.74 8.20 6.96
C GLY A 101 13.60 6.69 7.00
N TYR A 102 12.48 6.16 6.56
CA TYR A 102 12.25 4.73 6.55
C TYR A 102 12.88 4.06 5.34
N ARG A 103 13.18 2.78 5.49
CA ARG A 103 13.93 2.03 4.49
C ARG A 103 13.11 1.67 3.28
N VAL A 104 13.71 1.78 2.10
CA VAL A 104 13.14 1.26 0.86
C VAL A 104 14.01 0.09 0.38
N GLU A 105 13.39 -0.81 -0.37
CA GLU A 105 14.06 -2.00 -0.91
C GLU A 105 13.96 -2.00 -2.42
N GLY A 106 14.71 -2.89 -3.07
CA GLY A 106 14.67 -3.03 -4.53
C GLY A 106 16.04 -2.85 -5.13
N GLU A 107 16.10 -2.93 -6.47
CA GLU A 107 17.37 -2.88 -7.20
C GLU A 107 18.08 -1.54 -7.08
N ASN A 108 17.35 -0.45 -6.88
CA ASN A 108 17.89 0.90 -6.79
C ASN A 108 17.77 1.50 -5.39
N SER A 109 17.62 0.66 -4.39
CA SER A 109 17.51 1.14 -3.01
C SER A 109 18.86 1.49 -2.40
#